data_b1d95b111ff0b6c73dd3cab22ab3d42b
#
_entry.id   b1d95b111ff0b6c73dd3cab22ab3d42b
#
_cell.length_a   1.000
_cell.length_b   1.000
_cell.length_c   1.000
_cell.angle_alpha   90.00
_cell.angle_beta   90.00
_cell.angle_gamma   90.00
#
_symmetry.space_group_name_H-M   'P 1'
#
loop_
_entity.id
_entity.type
_entity.pdbx_description
1 polymer ?
#
loop_
_entity_poly.entity_id
_entity_poly.type
_entity_poly.pdbx_seq_one_letter_code
_entity_poly.pdbx_strand_id
1 'polypeptide(L)'
;QTKAAEQQHAFDFEAVTVADMVDYAKTVPIAELSCVKEMIAMNCALSAEGEKGVGLQIWKTLAAFRNRGAVGDDMIYAAQRLTCSAMDARLAGLPLPAMSIVGSGSHGILCSMPVVSYGRFAGKTEEEIIRGVALSCLITIFSKHYTGRLSALCGCVLGGGSGAAAGIVLLMGGGAKETSAAMDHMAANLTGMICDGGSIGCALKASAGVYAAYLSAMLAMEGIAIPHNFGVIGSSAEQTEKNLGRISDEGMAPMDSTIIDVMQKGK
;
A
#
# COMPACT_ATOMS: atom_id res chain seq x y z
N GLN A 1 5.71 15.69 -39.79
CA GLN A 1 6.77 14.75 -39.36
C GLN A 1 6.84 14.78 -37.84
N THR A 2 6.30 13.81 -37.16
CA THR A 2 6.65 13.23 -35.83
C THR A 2 5.41 12.60 -35.20
N LYS A 3 4.82 11.59 -35.84
CA LYS A 3 3.78 10.70 -35.25
C LYS A 3 4.16 9.22 -35.31
N ALA A 4 5.45 8.90 -35.42
CA ALA A 4 5.92 7.52 -35.66
C ALA A 4 6.88 6.99 -34.58
N ALA A 5 6.90 7.58 -33.36
CA ALA A 5 7.89 7.21 -32.34
C ALA A 5 7.32 6.89 -30.94
N GLU A 6 6.02 6.64 -30.79
CA GLU A 6 5.42 6.27 -29.50
C GLU A 6 4.48 5.06 -29.62
N GLN A 7 4.88 4.02 -30.34
CA GLN A 7 4.43 2.67 -30.04
C GLN A 7 5.41 2.04 -29.06
N GLN A 8 5.56 2.62 -27.87
CA GLN A 8 5.94 1.85 -26.70
C GLN A 8 4.84 0.81 -26.52
N HIS A 9 5.20 -0.46 -26.59
CA HIS A 9 4.29 -1.55 -26.28
C HIS A 9 3.66 -1.25 -24.91
N ALA A 10 2.40 -0.84 -24.89
CA ALA A 10 1.67 -0.65 -23.65
C ALA A 10 1.68 -2.00 -22.94
N PHE A 11 2.15 -2.01 -21.68
CA PHE A 11 2.18 -3.23 -20.88
C PHE A 11 0.75 -3.76 -20.73
N ASP A 12 0.53 -5.01 -21.09
CA ASP A 12 -0.79 -5.63 -21.05
C ASP A 12 -1.11 -6.14 -19.65
N PHE A 13 -1.74 -5.31 -18.86
CA PHE A 13 -2.18 -5.65 -17.50
C PHE A 13 -3.26 -6.73 -17.47
N GLU A 14 -4.03 -6.91 -18.56
CA GLU A 14 -5.06 -7.93 -18.63
C GLU A 14 -4.49 -9.36 -18.73
N ALA A 15 -3.27 -9.48 -19.23
CA ALA A 15 -2.56 -10.75 -19.36
C ALA A 15 -1.76 -11.14 -18.10
N VAL A 16 -1.62 -10.22 -17.12
CA VAL A 16 -0.80 -10.46 -15.92
C VAL A 16 -1.66 -10.95 -14.76
N THR A 17 -1.20 -11.99 -14.10
CA THR A 17 -1.84 -12.57 -12.91
C THR A 17 -1.06 -12.28 -11.64
N VAL A 18 -1.69 -12.45 -10.48
CA VAL A 18 -1.02 -12.41 -9.17
C VAL A 18 0.11 -13.44 -9.11
N ALA A 19 -0.07 -14.61 -9.73
CA ALA A 19 0.96 -15.64 -9.78
C ALA A 19 2.22 -15.17 -10.52
N ASP A 20 2.06 -14.51 -11.67
CA ASP A 20 3.18 -13.97 -12.44
C ASP A 20 3.97 -12.94 -11.63
N MET A 21 3.28 -12.06 -10.89
CA MET A 21 3.92 -11.04 -10.06
C MET A 21 4.69 -11.66 -8.88
N VAL A 22 4.13 -12.71 -8.25
CA VAL A 22 4.80 -13.45 -7.18
C VAL A 22 6.03 -14.15 -7.71
N ASP A 23 5.94 -14.84 -8.85
CA ASP A 23 7.05 -15.55 -9.46
C ASP A 23 8.16 -14.60 -9.92
N TYR A 24 7.79 -13.47 -10.51
CA TYR A 24 8.76 -12.42 -10.86
C TYR A 24 9.51 -11.92 -9.62
N ALA A 25 8.80 -11.55 -8.56
CA ALA A 25 9.44 -11.05 -7.34
C ALA A 25 10.41 -12.07 -6.70
N LYS A 26 10.09 -13.38 -6.81
CA LYS A 26 10.94 -14.47 -6.31
C LYS A 26 12.18 -14.69 -7.16
N THR A 27 12.10 -14.53 -8.47
CA THR A 27 13.11 -15.04 -9.42
C THR A 27 13.93 -13.97 -10.11
N VAL A 28 13.43 -12.71 -10.20
CA VAL A 28 14.16 -11.62 -10.84
C VAL A 28 15.56 -11.43 -10.22
N PRO A 29 16.62 -11.21 -11.03
CA PRO A 29 17.94 -10.92 -10.50
C PRO A 29 17.89 -9.71 -9.56
N ILE A 30 18.49 -9.84 -8.37
CA ILE A 30 18.43 -8.79 -7.33
C ILE A 30 18.99 -7.44 -7.81
N ALA A 31 19.93 -7.47 -8.75
CA ALA A 31 20.52 -6.27 -9.35
C ALA A 31 19.48 -5.41 -10.10
N GLU A 32 18.42 -6.02 -10.63
CA GLU A 32 17.34 -5.32 -11.33
C GLU A 32 16.37 -4.61 -10.35
N LEU A 33 16.43 -4.94 -9.06
CA LEU A 33 15.63 -4.35 -8.01
C LEU A 33 16.34 -3.17 -7.31
N SER A 34 17.34 -2.55 -7.94
CA SER A 34 18.07 -1.40 -7.37
C SER A 34 17.16 -0.22 -7.03
N CYS A 35 16.14 0.05 -7.83
CA CYS A 35 15.14 1.09 -7.56
C CYS A 35 14.31 0.79 -6.29
N VAL A 36 14.04 -0.48 -5.99
CA VAL A 36 13.35 -0.90 -4.76
C VAL A 36 14.24 -0.67 -3.54
N LYS A 37 15.53 -0.98 -3.66
CA LYS A 37 16.52 -0.68 -2.61
C LYS A 37 16.61 0.82 -2.33
N GLU A 38 16.62 1.63 -3.38
CA GLU A 38 16.60 3.09 -3.25
C GLU A 38 15.30 3.58 -2.59
N MET A 39 14.14 3.04 -2.96
CA MET A 39 12.85 3.34 -2.31
C MET A 39 12.90 3.07 -0.80
N ILE A 40 13.40 1.91 -0.40
CA ILE A 40 13.53 1.55 1.01
C ILE A 40 14.39 2.57 1.75
N ALA A 41 15.57 2.90 1.22
CA ALA A 41 16.49 3.85 1.83
C ALA A 41 15.85 5.25 1.98
N MET A 42 15.23 5.75 0.90
CA MET A 42 14.61 7.06 0.83
C MET A 42 13.42 7.18 1.81
N ASN A 43 12.50 6.21 1.82
CA ASN A 43 11.33 6.25 2.68
C ASN A 43 11.68 5.98 4.16
N CYS A 44 12.74 5.21 4.46
CA CYS A 44 13.28 5.09 5.82
C CYS A 44 13.90 6.39 6.31
N ALA A 45 14.63 7.12 5.48
CA ALA A 45 15.18 8.42 5.83
C ALA A 45 14.06 9.43 6.14
N LEU A 46 12.99 9.42 5.32
CA LEU A 46 11.82 10.25 5.55
C LEU A 46 11.12 9.91 6.88
N SER A 47 11.01 8.62 7.23
CA SER A 47 10.48 8.16 8.52
C SER A 47 11.30 8.68 9.69
N ALA A 48 12.63 8.58 9.61
CA ALA A 48 13.53 9.07 10.67
C ALA A 48 13.39 10.59 10.91
N GLU A 49 13.16 11.38 9.86
CA GLU A 49 12.88 12.80 10.01
C GLU A 49 11.50 13.05 10.61
N GLY A 50 10.48 12.27 10.21
CA GLY A 50 9.13 12.37 10.78
C GLY A 50 9.10 12.11 12.29
N GLU A 51 9.95 11.22 12.78
CA GLU A 51 10.09 10.94 14.21
C GLU A 51 10.66 12.12 15.03
N LYS A 52 11.16 13.16 14.38
CA LYS A 52 11.58 14.39 15.07
C LYS A 52 10.42 15.30 15.49
N GLY A 53 9.18 14.97 15.10
CA GLY A 53 7.98 15.58 15.66
C GLY A 53 7.25 16.53 14.72
N VAL A 54 6.91 16.07 13.52
CA VAL A 54 6.04 16.78 12.57
C VAL A 54 4.72 16.05 12.38
N GLY A 55 3.74 16.71 11.81
CA GLY A 55 2.44 16.14 11.47
C GLY A 55 1.61 15.78 12.70
N LEU A 56 0.80 14.73 12.61
CA LEU A 56 -0.08 14.25 13.68
C LEU A 56 0.68 13.49 14.78
N GLN A 57 1.90 13.06 14.53
CA GLN A 57 2.74 12.33 15.47
C GLN A 57 2.04 11.08 16.05
N ILE A 58 1.32 10.34 15.21
CA ILE A 58 0.61 9.11 15.60
C ILE A 58 1.56 8.16 16.32
N TRP A 59 2.77 8.00 15.79
CA TRP A 59 3.82 7.16 16.37
C TRP A 59 4.15 7.53 17.83
N LYS A 60 4.16 8.84 18.14
CA LYS A 60 4.46 9.34 19.51
C LYS A 60 3.33 9.01 20.47
N THR A 61 2.08 9.15 20.01
CA THR A 61 0.90 8.75 20.79
C THR A 61 0.91 7.25 21.06
N LEU A 62 1.15 6.43 20.04
CA LEU A 62 1.25 4.97 20.19
C LEU A 62 2.38 4.58 21.15
N ALA A 63 3.55 5.24 21.07
CA ALA A 63 4.67 5.02 22.00
C ALA A 63 4.30 5.36 23.44
N ALA A 64 3.57 6.46 23.67
CA ALA A 64 3.12 6.84 25.01
C ALA A 64 2.15 5.80 25.60
N PHE A 65 1.23 5.26 24.78
CA PHE A 65 0.29 4.22 25.22
C PHE A 65 0.98 2.86 25.40
N ARG A 66 1.97 2.52 24.58
CA ARG A 66 2.82 1.35 24.78
C ARG A 66 3.53 1.40 26.14
N ASN A 67 4.12 2.55 26.48
CA ASN A 67 4.81 2.73 27.77
C ASN A 67 3.87 2.62 28.97
N ARG A 68 2.55 2.75 28.76
CA ARG A 68 1.51 2.53 29.77
C ARG A 68 0.95 1.10 29.76
N GLY A 69 1.46 0.23 28.88
CA GLY A 69 0.97 -1.15 28.72
C GLY A 69 -0.37 -1.29 28.00
N ALA A 70 -0.88 -0.22 27.37
CA ALA A 70 -2.15 -0.24 26.64
C ALA A 70 -2.02 -0.59 25.15
N VAL A 71 -0.80 -0.57 24.62
CA VAL A 71 -0.44 -1.01 23.25
C VAL A 71 0.74 -1.95 23.37
N GLY A 72 0.73 -3.05 22.63
CA GLY A 72 1.81 -4.02 22.59
C GLY A 72 3.08 -3.44 21.95
N ASP A 73 4.23 -4.05 22.24
CA ASP A 73 5.48 -3.80 21.53
C ASP A 73 5.66 -4.91 20.48
N ASP A 74 4.81 -4.88 19.47
CA ASP A 74 4.66 -5.92 18.48
C ASP A 74 4.97 -5.43 17.05
N MET A 75 4.85 -6.33 16.10
CA MET A 75 5.12 -6.06 14.69
C MET A 75 4.20 -4.98 14.10
N ILE A 76 2.95 -4.88 14.57
CA ILE A 76 1.98 -3.91 14.06
C ILE A 76 2.34 -2.51 14.56
N TYR A 77 2.66 -2.38 15.85
CA TYR A 77 3.15 -1.14 16.43
C TYR A 77 4.40 -0.63 15.71
N ALA A 78 5.39 -1.53 15.48
CA ALA A 78 6.62 -1.16 14.77
C ALA A 78 6.34 -0.64 13.36
N ALA A 79 5.41 -1.30 12.63
CA ALA A 79 5.03 -0.91 11.30
C ALA A 79 4.24 0.40 11.25
N GLN A 80 3.30 0.61 12.18
CA GLN A 80 2.57 1.87 12.29
C GLN A 80 3.53 3.02 12.61
N ARG A 81 4.48 2.81 13.51
CA ARG A 81 5.50 3.82 13.84
C ARG A 81 6.29 4.20 12.59
N LEU A 82 6.87 3.23 11.87
CA LEU A 82 7.71 3.48 10.70
C LEU A 82 6.93 4.14 9.56
N THR A 83 5.70 3.67 9.30
CA THR A 83 4.88 4.14 8.19
C THR A 83 4.26 5.51 8.46
N CYS A 84 3.70 5.72 9.67
CA CYS A 84 3.04 6.99 9.99
C CYS A 84 4.03 8.14 10.13
N SER A 85 5.25 7.91 10.66
CA SER A 85 6.26 8.95 10.72
C SER A 85 6.73 9.39 9.32
N ALA A 86 6.91 8.45 8.38
CA ALA A 86 7.20 8.80 6.99
C ALA A 86 6.05 9.58 6.34
N MET A 87 4.81 9.18 6.63
CA MET A 87 3.62 9.86 6.12
C MET A 87 3.50 11.28 6.68
N ASP A 88 3.71 11.46 7.98
CA ASP A 88 3.70 12.77 8.65
C ASP A 88 4.77 13.69 8.05
N ALA A 89 6.00 13.20 7.88
CA ALA A 89 7.10 13.97 7.28
C ALA A 89 6.76 14.45 5.86
N ARG A 90 6.23 13.54 5.02
CA ARG A 90 5.83 13.88 3.65
C ARG A 90 4.71 14.92 3.63
N LEU A 91 3.68 14.74 4.45
CA LEU A 91 2.50 15.61 4.44
C LEU A 91 2.73 16.96 5.12
N ALA A 92 3.72 17.02 6.02
CA ALA A 92 4.22 18.28 6.57
C ALA A 92 5.11 19.06 5.57
N GLY A 93 5.42 18.49 4.41
CA GLY A 93 6.22 19.17 3.38
C GLY A 93 7.70 19.27 3.72
N LEU A 94 8.26 18.32 4.47
CA LEU A 94 9.70 18.32 4.73
C LEU A 94 10.49 18.22 3.41
N PRO A 95 11.64 18.91 3.29
CA PRO A 95 12.43 18.97 2.07
C PRO A 95 13.25 17.66 1.86
N LEU A 96 12.55 16.53 1.87
CA LEU A 96 13.09 15.20 1.63
C LEU A 96 12.27 14.48 0.57
N PRO A 97 12.91 13.70 -0.29
CA PRO A 97 12.21 12.94 -1.28
C PRO A 97 11.44 11.78 -0.65
N ALA A 98 10.24 11.50 -1.18
CA ALA A 98 9.50 10.28 -0.96
C ALA A 98 9.46 9.51 -2.28
N MET A 99 9.98 8.29 -2.32
CA MET A 99 9.87 7.47 -3.53
C MET A 99 8.40 7.16 -3.81
N SER A 100 7.94 7.56 -4.99
CA SER A 100 6.54 7.40 -5.37
C SER A 100 6.28 6.11 -6.13
N ILE A 101 5.06 5.60 -6.01
CA ILE A 101 4.49 4.58 -6.89
C ILE A 101 3.24 5.17 -7.55
N VAL A 102 3.10 4.98 -8.85
CA VAL A 102 1.96 5.48 -9.65
C VAL A 102 1.72 6.99 -9.40
N GLY A 103 2.80 7.76 -9.28
CA GLY A 103 2.75 9.21 -9.12
C GLY A 103 2.42 9.71 -7.71
N SER A 104 2.36 8.83 -6.70
CA SER A 104 2.08 9.23 -5.31
C SER A 104 3.14 8.73 -4.33
N GLY A 105 3.76 9.66 -3.58
CA GLY A 105 4.68 9.31 -2.50
C GLY A 105 3.98 8.61 -1.33
N SER A 106 2.71 8.91 -1.06
CA SER A 106 1.93 8.19 -0.04
C SER A 106 1.70 6.73 -0.41
N HIS A 107 1.49 6.42 -1.71
CA HIS A 107 1.46 5.04 -2.19
C HIS A 107 2.80 4.35 -1.93
N GLY A 108 3.91 5.01 -2.29
CA GLY A 108 5.26 4.47 -2.09
C GLY A 108 5.60 4.21 -0.63
N ILE A 109 5.20 5.10 0.28
CA ILE A 109 5.38 4.91 1.72
C ILE A 109 4.58 3.71 2.21
N LEU A 110 3.28 3.63 1.86
CA LEU A 110 2.41 2.58 2.39
C LEU A 110 2.69 1.21 1.77
N CYS A 111 3.13 1.12 0.52
CA CYS A 111 3.51 -0.16 -0.06
C CYS A 111 4.87 -0.67 0.46
N SER A 112 5.79 0.21 0.87
CA SER A 112 7.14 -0.20 1.24
C SER A 112 7.35 -0.35 2.76
N MET A 113 6.96 0.64 3.55
CA MET A 113 7.33 0.70 4.97
C MET A 113 6.76 -0.43 5.85
N PRO A 114 5.50 -0.88 5.68
CA PRO A 114 4.99 -2.04 6.44
C PRO A 114 5.76 -3.31 6.15
N VAL A 115 6.14 -3.55 4.88
CA VAL A 115 6.90 -4.72 4.45
C VAL A 115 8.32 -4.69 5.03
N VAL A 116 8.98 -3.53 4.96
CA VAL A 116 10.31 -3.32 5.59
C VAL A 116 10.26 -3.56 7.09
N SER A 117 9.22 -3.04 7.75
CA SER A 117 9.04 -3.23 9.19
C SER A 117 8.86 -4.69 9.56
N TYR A 118 7.99 -5.41 8.83
CA TYR A 118 7.80 -6.83 9.03
C TYR A 118 9.10 -7.62 8.83
N GLY A 119 9.80 -7.37 7.71
CA GLY A 119 11.04 -8.08 7.42
C GLY A 119 12.11 -7.89 8.51
N ARG A 120 12.26 -6.67 9.02
CA ARG A 120 13.17 -6.37 10.14
C ARG A 120 12.73 -7.07 11.42
N PHE A 121 11.44 -7.03 11.75
CA PHE A 121 10.88 -7.69 12.93
C PHE A 121 11.06 -9.22 12.88
N ALA A 122 10.87 -9.81 11.71
CA ALA A 122 11.00 -11.25 11.48
C ALA A 122 12.46 -11.72 11.21
N GLY A 123 13.45 -10.83 11.27
CA GLY A 123 14.87 -11.15 11.06
C GLY A 123 15.17 -11.58 9.62
N LYS A 124 14.43 -11.09 8.64
CA LYS A 124 14.65 -11.38 7.22
C LYS A 124 15.91 -10.71 6.69
N THR A 125 16.54 -11.33 5.71
CA THR A 125 17.70 -10.75 5.01
C THR A 125 17.30 -9.50 4.19
N GLU A 126 18.27 -8.66 3.86
CA GLU A 126 18.05 -7.48 3.00
C GLU A 126 17.44 -7.89 1.65
N GLU A 127 17.92 -8.98 1.05
CA GLU A 127 17.39 -9.49 -0.22
C GLU A 127 15.92 -9.92 -0.10
N GLU A 128 15.55 -10.67 0.94
CA GLU A 128 14.15 -11.06 1.17
C GLU A 128 13.25 -9.82 1.30
N ILE A 129 13.70 -8.82 2.07
CA ILE A 129 12.96 -7.56 2.24
C ILE A 129 12.78 -6.85 0.91
N ILE A 130 13.83 -6.73 0.10
CA ILE A 130 13.76 -6.10 -1.24
C ILE A 130 12.75 -6.85 -2.12
N ARG A 131 12.76 -8.18 -2.14
CA ARG A 131 11.80 -9.01 -2.89
C ARG A 131 10.36 -8.83 -2.41
N GLY A 132 10.15 -8.76 -1.10
CA GLY A 132 8.83 -8.46 -0.51
C GLY A 132 8.32 -7.08 -0.92
N VAL A 133 9.17 -6.05 -0.89
CA VAL A 133 8.82 -4.70 -1.35
C VAL A 133 8.60 -4.67 -2.86
N ALA A 134 9.36 -5.44 -3.65
CA ALA A 134 9.16 -5.55 -5.10
C ALA A 134 7.77 -6.11 -5.42
N LEU A 135 7.36 -7.20 -4.78
CA LEU A 135 5.99 -7.73 -4.95
C LEU A 135 4.95 -6.69 -4.54
N SER A 136 5.17 -6.01 -3.42
CA SER A 136 4.28 -4.94 -2.96
C SER A 136 4.13 -3.83 -3.99
N CYS A 137 5.21 -3.42 -4.64
CA CYS A 137 5.18 -2.42 -5.71
C CYS A 137 4.38 -2.93 -6.93
N LEU A 138 4.60 -4.17 -7.36
CA LEU A 138 3.89 -4.78 -8.49
C LEU A 138 2.39 -4.83 -8.25
N ILE A 139 1.96 -5.34 -7.09
CA ILE A 139 0.53 -5.38 -6.71
C ILE A 139 -0.05 -3.97 -6.61
N THR A 140 0.69 -3.01 -6.06
CA THR A 140 0.23 -1.61 -5.99
C THR A 140 0.02 -1.02 -7.39
N ILE A 141 0.94 -1.28 -8.33
CA ILE A 141 0.82 -0.81 -9.72
C ILE A 141 -0.39 -1.48 -10.38
N PHE A 142 -0.54 -2.79 -10.20
CA PHE A 142 -1.65 -3.57 -10.73
C PHE A 142 -3.01 -3.06 -10.23
N SER A 143 -3.17 -2.88 -8.93
CA SER A 143 -4.38 -2.31 -8.32
C SER A 143 -4.69 -0.90 -8.87
N LYS A 144 -3.65 -0.06 -9.00
CA LYS A 144 -3.80 1.30 -9.50
C LYS A 144 -4.01 1.39 -11.01
N HIS A 145 -3.73 0.35 -11.77
CA HIS A 145 -4.14 0.27 -13.16
C HIS A 145 -5.67 0.32 -13.29
N TYR A 146 -6.38 -0.45 -12.48
CA TYR A 146 -7.85 -0.50 -12.52
C TYR A 146 -8.53 0.67 -11.81
N THR A 147 -8.01 1.11 -10.67
CA THR A 147 -8.63 2.21 -9.89
C THR A 147 -8.17 3.60 -10.33
N GLY A 148 -7.25 3.70 -11.29
CA GLY A 148 -6.73 4.98 -11.79
C GLY A 148 -5.69 5.64 -10.86
N ARG A 149 -4.91 6.58 -11.40
CA ARG A 149 -3.89 7.32 -10.62
C ARG A 149 -4.51 8.15 -9.51
N LEU A 150 -5.55 8.88 -9.85
CA LEU A 150 -6.43 9.60 -8.93
C LEU A 150 -7.75 8.86 -8.90
N SER A 151 -8.24 8.55 -7.73
CA SER A 151 -9.49 7.78 -7.56
C SER A 151 -10.24 8.29 -6.34
N ALA A 152 -11.56 8.17 -6.38
CA ALA A 152 -12.41 8.45 -5.23
C ALA A 152 -12.12 7.50 -4.06
N LEU A 153 -11.66 6.28 -4.35
CA LEU A 153 -11.13 5.35 -3.35
C LEU A 153 -9.74 5.79 -2.86
N CYS A 154 -9.45 5.56 -1.59
CA CYS A 154 -8.15 5.87 -1.01
C CYS A 154 -7.06 4.94 -1.58
N GLY A 155 -6.40 5.38 -2.69
CA GLY A 155 -5.38 4.60 -3.39
C GLY A 155 -4.17 4.22 -2.53
N CYS A 156 -3.82 5.03 -1.50
CA CYS A 156 -2.75 4.67 -0.57
C CYS A 156 -3.11 3.38 0.16
N VAL A 157 -4.32 3.33 0.71
CA VAL A 157 -4.73 2.22 1.58
C VAL A 157 -5.15 1.01 0.77
N LEU A 158 -5.97 1.18 -0.28
CA LEU A 158 -6.39 0.06 -1.11
C LEU A 158 -5.24 -0.46 -1.98
N GLY A 159 -4.62 0.38 -2.81
CA GLY A 159 -3.52 -0.07 -3.67
C GLY A 159 -2.24 -0.36 -2.87
N GLY A 160 -1.72 0.63 -2.14
CA GLY A 160 -0.48 0.49 -1.37
C GLY A 160 -0.59 -0.50 -0.21
N GLY A 161 -1.75 -0.54 0.46
CA GLY A 161 -2.02 -1.50 1.53
C GLY A 161 -2.17 -2.93 1.04
N SER A 162 -2.84 -3.16 -0.11
CA SER A 162 -2.91 -4.49 -0.76
C SER A 162 -1.52 -4.96 -1.18
N GLY A 163 -0.71 -4.05 -1.74
CA GLY A 163 0.69 -4.32 -2.00
C GLY A 163 1.45 -4.71 -0.74
N ALA A 164 1.30 -3.95 0.35
CA ALA A 164 1.95 -4.26 1.63
C ALA A 164 1.54 -5.63 2.17
N ALA A 165 0.25 -5.98 2.12
CA ALA A 165 -0.25 -7.29 2.52
C ALA A 165 0.41 -8.41 1.70
N ALA A 166 0.49 -8.25 0.38
CA ALA A 166 1.15 -9.18 -0.54
C ALA A 166 2.65 -9.36 -0.20
N GLY A 167 3.37 -8.25 0.00
CA GLY A 167 4.79 -8.29 0.37
C GLY A 167 5.02 -9.00 1.71
N ILE A 168 4.14 -8.78 2.71
CA ILE A 168 4.20 -9.45 4.01
C ILE A 168 3.94 -10.94 3.85
N VAL A 169 2.91 -11.34 3.06
CA VAL A 169 2.62 -12.75 2.72
C VAL A 169 3.86 -13.42 2.14
N LEU A 170 4.53 -12.78 1.18
CA LEU A 170 5.76 -13.33 0.60
C LEU A 170 6.84 -13.54 1.65
N LEU A 171 7.06 -12.58 2.55
CA LEU A 171 8.02 -12.69 3.65
C LEU A 171 7.63 -13.77 4.69
N MET A 172 6.36 -14.07 4.84
CA MET A 172 5.86 -15.19 5.65
C MET A 172 6.03 -16.56 4.96
N GLY A 173 6.43 -16.58 3.67
CA GLY A 173 6.62 -17.79 2.87
C GLY A 173 5.39 -18.21 2.06
N GLY A 174 4.39 -17.34 1.96
CA GLY A 174 3.21 -17.57 1.14
C GLY A 174 3.48 -17.46 -0.36
N GLY A 175 2.49 -17.82 -1.14
CA GLY A 175 2.51 -17.82 -2.61
C GLY A 175 1.36 -17.01 -3.19
N ALA A 176 1.04 -17.30 -4.45
CA ALA A 176 -0.01 -16.60 -5.18
C ALA A 176 -1.40 -16.74 -4.54
N LYS A 177 -1.71 -17.91 -3.99
CA LYS A 177 -2.99 -18.18 -3.35
C LYS A 177 -3.20 -17.30 -2.12
N GLU A 178 -2.21 -17.25 -1.22
CA GLU A 178 -2.25 -16.44 0.00
C GLU A 178 -2.19 -14.95 -0.34
N THR A 179 -1.43 -14.57 -1.37
CA THR A 179 -1.40 -13.19 -1.88
C THR A 179 -2.78 -12.74 -2.37
N SER A 180 -3.44 -13.55 -3.18
CA SER A 180 -4.80 -13.26 -3.68
C SER A 180 -5.80 -13.14 -2.52
N ALA A 181 -5.76 -14.04 -1.54
CA ALA A 181 -6.62 -13.96 -0.37
C ALA A 181 -6.38 -12.68 0.44
N ALA A 182 -5.12 -12.27 0.63
CA ALA A 182 -4.79 -11.05 1.34
C ALA A 182 -5.27 -9.78 0.60
N MET A 183 -5.21 -9.75 -0.73
CA MET A 183 -5.77 -8.68 -1.55
C MET A 183 -7.29 -8.59 -1.40
N ASP A 184 -7.99 -9.74 -1.45
CA ASP A 184 -9.44 -9.79 -1.25
C ASP A 184 -9.85 -9.32 0.16
N HIS A 185 -9.08 -9.68 1.19
CA HIS A 185 -9.30 -9.16 2.55
C HIS A 185 -9.19 -7.64 2.62
N MET A 186 -8.17 -7.06 1.98
CA MET A 186 -7.99 -5.61 1.92
C MET A 186 -9.17 -4.94 1.20
N ALA A 187 -9.61 -5.50 0.09
CA ALA A 187 -10.76 -5.01 -0.67
C ALA A 187 -12.04 -5.08 0.17
N ALA A 188 -12.36 -6.21 0.77
CA ALA A 188 -13.57 -6.37 1.58
C ALA A 188 -13.59 -5.44 2.79
N ASN A 189 -12.43 -5.17 3.39
CA ASN A 189 -12.31 -4.37 4.61
C ASN A 189 -12.39 -2.86 4.33
N LEU A 190 -11.74 -2.37 3.27
CA LEU A 190 -11.42 -0.95 3.14
C LEU A 190 -11.97 -0.26 1.88
N THR A 191 -12.78 -0.93 1.06
CA THR A 191 -13.36 -0.32 -0.16
C THR A 191 -14.18 0.96 0.13
N GLY A 192 -14.75 1.09 1.33
CA GLY A 192 -15.47 2.30 1.73
C GLY A 192 -14.57 3.49 2.13
N MET A 193 -13.24 3.35 2.16
CA MET A 193 -12.35 4.44 2.51
C MET A 193 -12.14 5.38 1.32
N ILE A 194 -12.68 6.59 1.42
CA ILE A 194 -12.58 7.61 0.37
C ILE A 194 -11.23 8.35 0.40
N CYS A 195 -10.85 8.89 -0.75
CA CYS A 195 -9.75 9.85 -0.87
C CYS A 195 -10.33 11.27 -0.73
N ASP A 196 -9.84 12.03 0.26
CA ASP A 196 -10.19 13.44 0.49
C ASP A 196 -9.02 14.39 0.18
N GLY A 197 -8.12 13.93 -0.67
CA GLY A 197 -6.89 14.66 -1.04
C GLY A 197 -5.69 14.32 -0.15
N GLY A 198 -4.53 14.88 -0.51
CA GLY A 198 -3.29 14.73 0.27
C GLY A 198 -3.30 15.63 1.50
N SER A 199 -3.85 15.17 2.59
CA SER A 199 -4.00 15.93 3.84
C SER A 199 -3.25 15.28 4.99
N ILE A 200 -3.07 16.01 6.09
CA ILE A 200 -2.46 15.50 7.32
C ILE A 200 -3.21 14.27 7.85
N GLY A 201 -4.52 14.15 7.58
CA GLY A 201 -5.34 13.00 7.93
C GLY A 201 -4.94 11.70 7.24
N CYS A 202 -4.14 11.76 6.17
CA CYS A 202 -3.64 10.55 5.50
C CYS A 202 -2.75 9.68 6.40
N ALA A 203 -2.12 10.25 7.43
CA ALA A 203 -1.36 9.47 8.41
C ALA A 203 -2.27 8.56 9.24
N LEU A 204 -3.51 8.99 9.56
CA LEU A 204 -4.52 8.13 10.20
C LEU A 204 -4.97 7.00 9.28
N LYS A 205 -5.22 7.33 8.01
CA LYS A 205 -5.57 6.32 6.98
C LYS A 205 -4.43 5.31 6.81
N ALA A 206 -3.18 5.77 6.82
CA ALA A 206 -2.01 4.89 6.77
C ALA A 206 -1.94 3.95 7.97
N SER A 207 -2.20 4.44 9.19
CA SER A 207 -2.25 3.61 10.40
C SER A 207 -3.29 2.49 10.29
N ALA A 208 -4.50 2.82 9.81
CA ALA A 208 -5.55 1.82 9.54
C ALA A 208 -5.14 0.83 8.44
N GLY A 209 -4.53 1.33 7.36
CA GLY A 209 -4.04 0.50 6.25
C GLY A 209 -2.94 -0.47 6.66
N VAL A 210 -2.01 -0.05 7.52
CA VAL A 210 -0.98 -0.93 8.10
C VAL A 210 -1.63 -2.06 8.88
N TYR A 211 -2.54 -1.74 9.81
CA TYR A 211 -3.21 -2.77 10.59
C TYR A 211 -3.96 -3.76 9.70
N ALA A 212 -4.72 -3.25 8.73
CA ALA A 212 -5.47 -4.09 7.80
C ALA A 212 -4.55 -4.99 6.96
N ALA A 213 -3.41 -4.47 6.47
CA ALA A 213 -2.45 -5.26 5.69
C ALA A 213 -1.86 -6.43 6.50
N TYR A 214 -1.48 -6.19 7.75
CA TYR A 214 -0.98 -7.24 8.64
C TYR A 214 -2.05 -8.28 8.95
N LEU A 215 -3.26 -7.84 9.30
CA LEU A 215 -4.37 -8.76 9.56
C LEU A 215 -4.69 -9.59 8.31
N SER A 216 -4.75 -8.97 7.14
CA SER A 216 -5.01 -9.64 5.86
C SER A 216 -3.97 -10.70 5.54
N ALA A 217 -2.68 -10.38 5.74
CA ALA A 217 -1.60 -11.33 5.54
C ALA A 217 -1.69 -12.51 6.53
N MET A 218 -1.92 -12.25 7.81
CA MET A 218 -2.05 -13.32 8.82
C MET A 218 -3.23 -14.24 8.51
N LEU A 219 -4.41 -13.69 8.20
CA LEU A 219 -5.59 -14.49 7.84
C LEU A 219 -5.32 -15.36 6.60
N ALA A 220 -4.71 -14.79 5.58
CA ALA A 220 -4.36 -15.51 4.35
C ALA A 220 -3.40 -16.68 4.63
N MET A 221 -2.40 -16.48 5.49
CA MET A 221 -1.43 -17.52 5.87
C MET A 221 -2.06 -18.64 6.69
N GLU A 222 -3.12 -18.36 7.44
CA GLU A 222 -3.93 -19.38 8.14
C GLU A 222 -4.97 -20.05 7.22
N GLY A 223 -4.93 -19.78 5.92
CA GLY A 223 -5.83 -20.37 4.92
C GLY A 223 -7.26 -19.81 4.95
N ILE A 224 -7.47 -18.70 5.66
CA ILE A 224 -8.78 -18.02 5.69
C ILE A 224 -8.89 -17.18 4.42
N ALA A 225 -9.99 -17.35 3.69
CA ALA A 225 -10.28 -16.60 2.48
C ALA A 225 -11.77 -16.22 2.45
N ILE A 226 -12.08 -15.10 1.80
CA ILE A 226 -13.46 -14.69 1.54
C ILE A 226 -13.98 -15.51 0.37
N PRO A 227 -15.21 -16.06 0.43
CA PRO A 227 -15.80 -16.75 -0.70
C PRO A 227 -15.92 -15.85 -1.93
N HIS A 228 -15.65 -16.39 -3.11
CA HIS A 228 -15.80 -15.67 -4.37
C HIS A 228 -17.24 -15.17 -4.57
N ASN A 229 -17.38 -14.04 -5.26
CA ASN A 229 -18.67 -13.37 -5.56
C ASN A 229 -19.45 -12.94 -4.30
N PHE A 230 -18.75 -12.65 -3.20
CA PHE A 230 -19.32 -12.09 -1.98
C PHE A 230 -19.01 -10.59 -1.89
N GLY A 231 -20.03 -9.75 -1.91
CA GLY A 231 -19.89 -8.30 -1.85
C GLY A 231 -19.11 -7.76 -3.06
N VAL A 232 -17.95 -7.13 -2.81
CA VAL A 232 -17.08 -6.58 -3.86
C VAL A 232 -16.11 -7.62 -4.42
N ILE A 233 -15.97 -8.77 -3.77
CA ILE A 233 -15.01 -9.81 -4.13
C ILE A 233 -15.46 -10.53 -5.41
N GLY A 234 -14.55 -10.62 -6.38
CA GLY A 234 -14.77 -11.27 -7.66
C GLY A 234 -14.56 -12.79 -7.64
N SER A 235 -14.46 -13.36 -8.82
CA SER A 235 -14.10 -14.78 -9.02
C SER A 235 -12.59 -15.05 -8.86
N SER A 236 -11.79 -14.00 -8.83
CA SER A 236 -10.35 -14.00 -8.57
C SER A 236 -9.94 -12.63 -8.01
N ALA A 237 -8.71 -12.50 -7.51
CA ALA A 237 -8.18 -11.22 -7.03
C ALA A 237 -8.09 -10.20 -8.18
N GLU A 238 -7.75 -10.63 -9.38
CA GLU A 238 -7.74 -9.76 -10.57
C GLU A 238 -9.14 -9.22 -10.87
N GLN A 239 -10.17 -10.07 -10.75
CA GLN A 239 -11.55 -9.62 -10.93
C GLN A 239 -11.99 -8.70 -9.78
N THR A 240 -11.53 -8.92 -8.57
CA THR A 240 -11.76 -8.01 -7.43
C THR A 240 -11.20 -6.63 -7.74
N GLU A 241 -9.98 -6.51 -8.26
CA GLU A 241 -9.40 -5.21 -8.63
C GLU A 241 -10.19 -4.50 -9.74
N LYS A 242 -10.70 -5.24 -10.73
CA LYS A 242 -11.63 -4.70 -11.75
C LYS A 242 -12.93 -4.18 -11.13
N ASN A 243 -13.47 -4.91 -10.16
CA ASN A 243 -14.67 -4.48 -9.44
C ASN A 243 -14.42 -3.18 -8.67
N LEU A 244 -13.25 -3.05 -8.02
CA LEU A 244 -12.85 -1.81 -7.33
C LEU A 244 -12.73 -0.63 -8.31
N GLY A 245 -12.15 -0.87 -9.49
CA GLY A 245 -12.11 0.13 -10.58
C GLY A 245 -13.50 0.61 -10.95
N ARG A 246 -14.43 -0.30 -11.20
CA ARG A 246 -15.83 0.04 -11.53
C ARG A 246 -16.53 0.79 -10.39
N ILE A 247 -16.33 0.39 -9.13
CA ILE A 247 -16.89 1.10 -7.97
C ILE A 247 -16.36 2.53 -7.92
N SER A 248 -15.05 2.72 -8.14
CA SER A 248 -14.43 4.05 -8.19
C SER A 248 -15.01 4.92 -9.30
N ASP A 249 -15.05 4.39 -10.52
CA ASP A 249 -15.35 5.18 -11.72
C ASP A 249 -16.86 5.39 -11.92
N GLU A 250 -17.67 4.33 -11.70
CA GLU A 250 -19.12 4.36 -11.93
C GLU A 250 -19.88 4.73 -10.64
N GLY A 251 -19.53 4.06 -9.53
CA GLY A 251 -20.26 4.19 -8.27
C GLY A 251 -19.93 5.47 -7.50
N MET A 252 -18.72 5.99 -7.65
CA MET A 252 -18.24 7.15 -6.90
C MET A 252 -17.93 8.37 -7.79
N ALA A 253 -18.41 8.39 -9.03
CA ALA A 253 -18.16 9.46 -10.00
C ALA A 253 -18.33 10.91 -9.46
N PRO A 254 -19.36 11.26 -8.64
CA PRO A 254 -19.51 12.60 -8.09
C PRO A 254 -18.65 12.89 -6.84
N MET A 255 -17.89 11.91 -6.34
CA MET A 255 -17.23 12.03 -5.03
C MET A 255 -16.24 13.18 -4.98
N ASP A 256 -15.36 13.32 -5.98
CA ASP A 256 -14.32 14.35 -5.99
C ASP A 256 -14.95 15.75 -6.02
N SER A 257 -15.99 15.97 -6.84
CA SER A 257 -16.70 17.25 -6.89
C SER A 257 -17.43 17.55 -5.57
N THR A 258 -18.00 16.54 -4.95
CA THR A 258 -18.65 16.66 -3.64
C THR A 258 -17.65 17.04 -2.56
N ILE A 259 -16.47 16.39 -2.53
CA ILE A 259 -15.41 16.71 -1.55
C ILE A 259 -14.91 18.14 -1.75
N ILE A 260 -14.69 18.56 -3.00
CA ILE A 260 -14.27 19.94 -3.31
C ILE A 260 -15.31 20.95 -2.82
N ASP A 261 -16.60 20.68 -3.06
CA ASP A 261 -17.70 21.55 -2.60
C ASP A 261 -17.72 21.64 -1.04
N VAL A 262 -17.59 20.52 -0.36
CA VAL A 262 -17.49 20.49 1.12
C VAL A 262 -16.29 21.31 1.62
N MET A 263 -15.12 21.16 0.98
CA MET A 263 -13.92 21.93 1.35
C MET A 263 -14.04 23.43 1.12
N GLN A 264 -14.81 23.84 0.09
CA GLN A 264 -15.02 25.25 -0.22
C GLN A 264 -16.05 25.90 0.70
N LYS A 265 -17.12 25.17 1.09
CA LYS A 265 -18.17 25.64 1.99
C LYS A 265 -17.77 25.67 3.46
N GLY A 266 -16.70 24.94 3.83
CA GLY A 266 -16.16 24.92 5.19
C GLY A 266 -15.19 26.08 5.50
N LYS A 267 -14.97 26.98 4.53
CA LYS A 267 -14.22 28.23 4.71
C LYS A 267 -15.17 29.39 4.85
#